data_a9905f4de8d640162810fed1d46007a7
#
_entry.id   a9905f4de8d640162810fed1d46007a7
#
_cell.length_a   1.000
_cell.length_b   1.000
_cell.length_c   1.000
_cell.angle_alpha   90.00
_cell.angle_beta   90.00
_cell.angle_gamma   90.00
#
_symmetry.space_group_name_H-M   'P 1'
#
loop_
_entity.id
_entity.type
_entity.pdbx_description
1 polymer ?
#
loop_
_entity_poly.entity_id
_entity_poly.type
_entity_poly.pdbx_seq_one_letter_code
_entity_poly.pdbx_strand_id
1 'polypeptide(L)'
;VANDLKNQLDFFPDAKPENSYDTNLAAYLLSPVQKKFGEGEIAENYASVLMHPYEQFFGKQPEETAFLEKEDEAVRYFSYCALVNVLAYPNLSKELKKQKMQSLFEQIEMPLLFTLYDMEKVGILVKKEALHEYGAKLGERISELEADIYERAGESFNINSPKQLGVILFEKMHMPYGKKTKTGYSTSAEVLEKLRFEDPIVEMILEYRQLTKLKSTYADGLESDIDEKDGRIHTTFNQNVTATGRLSSTEPNLQNIPIRMELGRQIRKVFVPQDGYVFLDADYSQIELRVLAHMSEDETLIEAYRENADIHRTTAALV
;
A
#
# COMPACT_ATOMS: atom_id res chain seq x y z
N VAL A 1 -24.33 -9.86 8.39
CA VAL A 1 -23.01 -10.49 8.58
C VAL A 1 -22.46 -10.86 7.20
N ALA A 2 -21.26 -10.43 6.88
CA ALA A 2 -20.60 -10.72 5.62
C ALA A 2 -19.08 -10.88 5.84
N ASN A 3 -18.40 -11.46 4.87
CA ASN A 3 -16.95 -11.41 4.76
C ASN A 3 -16.61 -10.32 3.73
N ASP A 4 -15.69 -9.43 4.04
CA ASP A 4 -15.35 -8.28 3.19
C ASP A 4 -16.58 -7.41 2.83
N LEU A 5 -17.27 -6.95 3.87
CA LEU A 5 -18.51 -6.19 3.76
C LEU A 5 -18.34 -4.90 2.96
N LYS A 6 -17.18 -4.23 3.06
CA LYS A 6 -16.92 -2.97 2.36
C LYS A 6 -17.16 -3.08 0.85
N ASN A 7 -16.68 -4.15 0.23
CA ASN A 7 -16.87 -4.41 -1.20
C ASN A 7 -18.30 -4.81 -1.58
N GLN A 8 -19.17 -5.02 -0.60
CA GLN A 8 -20.57 -5.42 -0.81
C GLN A 8 -21.57 -4.32 -0.46
N LEU A 9 -21.14 -3.18 0.08
CA LEU A 9 -22.04 -2.11 0.56
C LEU A 9 -22.95 -1.53 -0.53
N ASP A 10 -22.54 -1.55 -1.79
CA ASP A 10 -23.40 -1.14 -2.92
C ASP A 10 -24.71 -1.96 -3.00
N PHE A 11 -24.68 -3.20 -2.53
CA PHE A 11 -25.85 -4.10 -2.52
C PHE A 11 -26.69 -3.99 -1.25
N PHE A 12 -26.20 -3.28 -0.23
CA PHE A 12 -26.83 -3.16 1.09
C PHE A 12 -27.03 -1.70 1.52
N PRO A 13 -27.93 -0.93 0.87
CA PRO A 13 -28.08 0.50 1.11
C PRO A 13 -28.52 0.85 2.55
N ASP A 14 -29.12 -0.09 3.26
CA ASP A 14 -29.54 0.08 4.67
C ASP A 14 -28.48 -0.38 5.68
N ALA A 15 -27.31 -0.82 5.21
CA ALA A 15 -26.22 -1.22 6.10
C ALA A 15 -25.65 0.00 6.85
N LYS A 16 -25.40 -0.20 8.14
CA LYS A 16 -24.80 0.79 9.04
C LYS A 16 -23.86 0.07 9.99
N PRO A 17 -22.90 0.77 10.60
CA PRO A 17 -22.00 0.14 11.57
C PRO A 17 -22.73 -0.65 12.66
N GLU A 18 -23.86 -0.14 13.15
CA GLU A 18 -24.60 -0.71 14.28
C GLU A 18 -25.39 -1.99 13.92
N ASN A 19 -25.75 -2.20 12.65
CA ASN A 19 -26.51 -3.36 12.19
C ASN A 19 -25.70 -4.32 11.33
N SER A 20 -24.38 -4.10 11.22
CA SER A 20 -23.49 -4.84 10.34
C SER A 20 -22.38 -5.55 11.11
N TYR A 21 -21.81 -6.59 10.50
CA TYR A 21 -20.69 -7.33 11.07
C TYR A 21 -19.82 -7.90 9.93
N ASP A 22 -18.55 -7.55 9.94
CA ASP A 22 -17.56 -8.07 9.00
C ASP A 22 -16.73 -9.17 9.66
N THR A 23 -16.85 -10.41 9.15
CA THR A 23 -16.14 -11.58 9.70
C THR A 23 -14.66 -11.56 9.39
N ASN A 24 -14.25 -10.99 8.25
CA ASN A 24 -12.85 -10.81 7.86
C ASN A 24 -12.14 -9.87 8.83
N LEU A 25 -12.73 -8.70 9.08
CA LEU A 25 -12.19 -7.71 9.99
C LEU A 25 -12.15 -8.21 11.45
N ALA A 26 -13.18 -8.95 11.89
CA ALA A 26 -13.19 -9.60 13.20
C ALA A 26 -12.05 -10.63 13.35
N ALA A 27 -11.86 -11.47 12.34
CA ALA A 27 -10.78 -12.47 12.33
C ALA A 27 -9.40 -11.82 12.28
N TYR A 28 -9.23 -10.74 11.52
CA TYR A 28 -8.00 -9.96 11.47
C TYR A 28 -7.63 -9.41 12.85
N LEU A 29 -8.54 -8.81 13.57
CA LEU A 29 -8.27 -8.30 14.93
C LEU A 29 -7.81 -9.40 15.88
N LEU A 30 -8.39 -10.60 15.78
CA LEU A 30 -8.01 -11.75 16.59
C LEU A 30 -6.65 -12.33 16.23
N SER A 31 -6.19 -12.18 14.99
CA SER A 31 -4.96 -12.80 14.48
C SER A 31 -4.28 -11.95 13.40
N PRO A 32 -3.81 -10.72 13.69
CA PRO A 32 -3.33 -9.76 12.68
C PRO A 32 -2.08 -10.21 11.92
N VAL A 33 -1.37 -11.22 12.40
CA VAL A 33 -0.20 -11.81 11.72
C VAL A 33 -0.58 -12.85 10.66
N GLN A 34 -1.83 -13.28 10.64
CA GLN A 34 -2.35 -14.19 9.61
C GLN A 34 -2.42 -13.48 8.28
N LYS A 35 -2.15 -14.21 7.17
CA LYS A 35 -2.07 -13.60 5.84
C LYS A 35 -3.38 -13.61 5.05
N LYS A 36 -4.35 -14.42 5.47
CA LYS A 36 -5.63 -14.61 4.78
C LYS A 36 -6.77 -14.70 5.78
N PHE A 37 -7.88 -14.08 5.44
CA PHE A 37 -9.11 -14.03 6.24
C PHE A 37 -10.33 -14.30 5.36
N GLY A 38 -10.16 -15.12 4.31
CA GLY A 38 -11.23 -15.50 3.42
C GLY A 38 -12.18 -16.52 4.05
N GLU A 39 -13.22 -16.88 3.30
CA GLU A 39 -14.27 -17.79 3.78
C GLU A 39 -13.73 -19.15 4.22
N GLY A 40 -12.68 -19.65 3.57
CA GLY A 40 -12.06 -20.94 3.95
C GLY A 40 -11.47 -20.90 5.34
N GLU A 41 -10.69 -19.88 5.66
CA GLU A 41 -10.09 -19.68 6.98
C GLU A 41 -11.17 -19.39 8.05
N ILE A 42 -12.20 -18.63 7.70
CA ILE A 42 -13.35 -18.37 8.60
C ILE A 42 -14.10 -19.65 8.87
N ALA A 43 -14.34 -20.48 7.86
CA ALA A 43 -15.03 -21.76 7.97
C ALA A 43 -14.30 -22.70 8.95
N GLU A 44 -13.00 -22.88 8.76
CA GLU A 44 -12.18 -23.77 9.57
C GLU A 44 -12.03 -23.28 11.01
N ASN A 45 -11.65 -22.01 11.19
CA ASN A 45 -11.26 -21.48 12.50
C ASN A 45 -12.45 -21.10 13.39
N TYR A 46 -13.58 -20.67 12.79
CA TYR A 46 -14.68 -20.08 13.56
C TYR A 46 -16.05 -20.72 13.32
N ALA A 47 -16.27 -21.40 12.19
CA ALA A 47 -17.55 -22.07 11.91
C ALA A 47 -17.49 -23.59 12.13
N SER A 48 -16.30 -24.17 12.32
CA SER A 48 -16.08 -25.63 12.46
C SER A 48 -16.64 -26.44 11.29
N VAL A 49 -16.55 -25.88 10.08
CA VAL A 49 -16.96 -26.52 8.84
C VAL A 49 -15.80 -26.50 7.83
N LEU A 50 -15.76 -27.54 6.98
CA LEU A 50 -14.78 -27.59 5.91
C LEU A 50 -15.35 -26.88 4.68
N MET A 51 -14.60 -25.91 4.16
CA MET A 51 -14.93 -25.23 2.93
C MET A 51 -13.79 -25.40 1.93
N HIS A 52 -14.11 -25.83 0.72
CA HIS A 52 -13.14 -25.91 -0.36
C HIS A 52 -12.93 -24.52 -0.98
N PRO A 53 -11.70 -24.17 -1.36
CA PRO A 53 -11.42 -22.88 -1.97
C PRO A 53 -12.12 -22.72 -3.33
N TYR A 54 -12.40 -21.48 -3.71
CA TYR A 54 -13.05 -21.10 -4.96
C TYR A 54 -12.38 -21.74 -6.19
N GLU A 55 -11.05 -21.76 -6.20
CA GLU A 55 -10.27 -22.28 -7.32
C GLU A 55 -10.49 -23.78 -7.58
N GLN A 56 -10.94 -24.52 -6.59
CA GLN A 56 -11.24 -25.96 -6.77
C GLN A 56 -12.49 -26.20 -7.64
N PHE A 57 -13.44 -25.25 -7.63
CA PHE A 57 -14.69 -25.34 -8.38
C PHE A 57 -14.60 -24.62 -9.73
N PHE A 58 -13.95 -23.45 -9.72
CA PHE A 58 -14.00 -22.52 -10.85
C PHE A 58 -12.61 -22.19 -11.42
N GLY A 59 -11.52 -22.78 -10.87
CA GLY A 59 -10.16 -22.48 -11.28
C GLY A 59 -9.81 -21.03 -11.01
N LYS A 60 -9.23 -20.34 -12.00
CA LYS A 60 -8.88 -18.91 -11.93
C LYS A 60 -9.90 -18.03 -12.66
N GLN A 61 -11.09 -18.52 -12.93
CA GLN A 61 -12.13 -17.74 -13.59
C GLN A 61 -12.61 -16.60 -12.67
N PRO A 62 -12.91 -15.40 -13.22
CA PRO A 62 -13.62 -14.37 -12.49
C PRO A 62 -15.00 -14.86 -12.02
N GLU A 63 -15.50 -14.33 -10.90
CA GLU A 63 -16.80 -14.71 -10.34
C GLU A 63 -17.95 -14.54 -11.32
N GLU A 64 -17.97 -13.43 -12.07
CA GLU A 64 -18.96 -13.17 -13.12
C GLU A 64 -18.98 -14.28 -14.18
N THR A 65 -17.81 -14.74 -14.59
CA THR A 65 -17.69 -15.85 -15.58
C THR A 65 -18.20 -17.16 -14.98
N ALA A 66 -17.89 -17.42 -13.71
CA ALA A 66 -18.39 -18.60 -13.01
C ALA A 66 -19.92 -18.62 -12.93
N PHE A 67 -20.54 -17.47 -12.65
CA PHE A 67 -22.01 -17.34 -12.66
C PHE A 67 -22.61 -17.57 -14.05
N LEU A 68 -21.96 -17.09 -15.11
CA LEU A 68 -22.47 -17.27 -16.48
C LEU A 68 -22.33 -18.71 -16.98
N GLU A 69 -21.25 -19.41 -16.62
CA GLU A 69 -20.94 -20.75 -17.15
C GLU A 69 -21.43 -21.88 -16.26
N LYS A 70 -21.51 -21.64 -14.93
CA LYS A 70 -21.82 -22.66 -13.91
C LYS A 70 -22.76 -22.09 -12.83
N GLU A 71 -23.88 -21.51 -13.23
CA GLU A 71 -24.80 -20.77 -12.35
C GLU A 71 -25.19 -21.57 -11.09
N ASP A 72 -25.66 -22.81 -11.25
CA ASP A 72 -26.10 -23.63 -10.11
C ASP A 72 -24.97 -23.92 -9.11
N GLU A 73 -23.75 -24.16 -9.60
CA GLU A 73 -22.56 -24.40 -8.76
C GLU A 73 -22.13 -23.10 -8.07
N ALA A 74 -22.14 -21.97 -8.79
CA ALA A 74 -21.82 -20.67 -8.26
C ALA A 74 -22.80 -20.24 -7.17
N VAL A 75 -24.11 -20.32 -7.43
CA VAL A 75 -25.15 -20.03 -6.43
C VAL A 75 -24.97 -20.89 -5.18
N ARG A 76 -24.70 -22.18 -5.34
CA ARG A 76 -24.46 -23.09 -4.21
C ARG A 76 -23.22 -22.70 -3.41
N TYR A 77 -22.12 -22.40 -4.11
CA TYR A 77 -20.87 -22.00 -3.49
C TYR A 77 -21.02 -20.71 -2.67
N PHE A 78 -21.56 -19.65 -3.27
CA PHE A 78 -21.70 -18.34 -2.59
C PHE A 78 -22.79 -18.38 -1.50
N SER A 79 -23.83 -19.20 -1.65
CA SER A 79 -24.77 -19.45 -0.56
C SER A 79 -24.11 -20.15 0.63
N TYR A 80 -23.15 -21.02 0.36
CA TYR A 80 -22.37 -21.64 1.43
C TYR A 80 -21.39 -20.66 2.09
N CYS A 81 -20.76 -19.75 1.33
CA CYS A 81 -19.99 -18.63 1.88
C CYS A 81 -20.84 -17.80 2.86
N ALA A 82 -22.04 -17.42 2.46
CA ALA A 82 -22.96 -16.68 3.32
C ALA A 82 -23.31 -17.44 4.61
N LEU A 83 -23.59 -18.74 4.50
CA LEU A 83 -23.87 -19.60 5.66
C LEU A 83 -22.67 -19.67 6.61
N VAL A 84 -21.46 -19.84 6.08
CA VAL A 84 -20.22 -19.86 6.88
C VAL A 84 -20.08 -18.60 7.72
N ASN A 85 -20.33 -17.43 7.15
CA ASN A 85 -20.23 -16.16 7.85
C ASN A 85 -21.25 -16.06 9.02
N VAL A 86 -22.49 -16.55 8.81
CA VAL A 86 -23.51 -16.61 9.86
C VAL A 86 -23.13 -17.58 10.98
N LEU A 87 -22.58 -18.73 10.64
CA LEU A 87 -22.13 -19.74 11.61
C LEU A 87 -20.89 -19.28 12.40
N ALA A 88 -19.98 -18.54 11.79
CA ALA A 88 -18.77 -18.02 12.43
C ALA A 88 -19.05 -16.85 13.40
N TYR A 89 -20.07 -16.05 13.13
CA TYR A 89 -20.39 -14.83 13.89
C TYR A 89 -20.43 -15.03 15.42
N PRO A 90 -21.14 -16.03 15.99
CA PRO A 90 -21.20 -16.20 17.45
C PRO A 90 -19.82 -16.49 18.07
N ASN A 91 -18.98 -17.25 17.39
CA ASN A 91 -17.65 -17.61 17.87
C ASN A 91 -16.68 -16.42 17.75
N LEU A 92 -16.69 -15.70 16.66
CA LEU A 92 -15.92 -14.46 16.48
C LEU A 92 -16.28 -13.42 17.54
N SER A 93 -17.57 -13.15 17.75
CA SER A 93 -18.04 -12.23 18.78
C SER A 93 -17.60 -12.66 20.18
N LYS A 94 -17.66 -13.96 20.49
CA LYS A 94 -17.22 -14.49 21.78
C LYS A 94 -15.71 -14.30 21.99
N GLU A 95 -14.88 -14.57 20.98
CA GLU A 95 -13.43 -14.40 21.08
C GLU A 95 -13.04 -12.92 21.16
N LEU A 96 -13.69 -12.02 20.41
CA LEU A 96 -13.47 -10.57 20.55
C LEU A 96 -13.76 -10.08 21.97
N LYS A 97 -14.87 -10.54 22.59
CA LYS A 97 -15.20 -10.24 23.99
C LYS A 97 -14.12 -10.76 24.95
N LYS A 98 -13.72 -12.00 24.78
CA LYS A 98 -12.72 -12.65 25.63
C LYS A 98 -11.37 -11.93 25.56
N GLN A 99 -10.95 -11.45 24.39
CA GLN A 99 -9.70 -10.71 24.17
C GLN A 99 -9.87 -9.20 24.44
N LYS A 100 -11.02 -8.73 24.91
CA LYS A 100 -11.32 -7.31 25.18
C LYS A 100 -11.21 -6.40 23.95
N MET A 101 -11.44 -6.94 22.76
CA MET A 101 -11.38 -6.23 21.48
C MET A 101 -12.75 -5.83 20.93
N GLN A 102 -13.86 -6.17 21.60
CA GLN A 102 -15.20 -5.85 21.11
C GLN A 102 -15.40 -4.36 20.91
N SER A 103 -14.98 -3.52 21.88
CA SER A 103 -15.09 -2.06 21.77
C SER A 103 -14.28 -1.50 20.60
N LEU A 104 -13.06 -2.03 20.37
CA LEU A 104 -12.26 -1.68 19.21
C LEU A 104 -13.00 -2.02 17.91
N PHE A 105 -13.53 -3.22 17.80
CA PHE A 105 -14.28 -3.66 16.62
C PHE A 105 -15.53 -2.81 16.36
N GLU A 106 -16.38 -2.63 17.36
CA GLU A 106 -17.69 -1.98 17.20
C GLU A 106 -17.62 -0.46 17.11
N GLN A 107 -16.68 0.18 17.84
CA GLN A 107 -16.62 1.64 17.95
C GLN A 107 -15.57 2.29 17.02
N ILE A 108 -14.62 1.53 16.53
CA ILE A 108 -13.55 2.04 15.67
C ILE A 108 -13.55 1.34 14.32
N GLU A 109 -13.31 0.03 14.27
CA GLU A 109 -13.06 -0.66 13.00
C GLU A 109 -14.29 -0.74 12.10
N MET A 110 -15.46 -1.09 12.66
CA MET A 110 -16.69 -1.11 11.87
C MET A 110 -17.10 0.27 11.35
N PRO A 111 -17.13 1.36 12.16
CA PRO A 111 -17.35 2.71 11.62
C PRO A 111 -16.31 3.14 10.59
N LEU A 112 -15.04 2.80 10.80
CA LEU A 112 -13.96 3.10 9.85
C LEU A 112 -14.19 2.42 8.50
N LEU A 113 -14.66 1.18 8.46
CA LEU A 113 -15.00 0.46 7.23
C LEU A 113 -15.95 1.27 6.33
N PHE A 114 -17.01 1.84 6.91
CA PHE A 114 -17.97 2.68 6.18
C PHE A 114 -17.35 4.01 5.74
N THR A 115 -16.53 4.62 6.60
CA THR A 115 -15.80 5.84 6.24
C THR A 115 -14.86 5.60 5.05
N LEU A 116 -14.13 4.48 5.06
CA LEU A 116 -13.24 4.13 3.96
C LEU A 116 -13.99 3.84 2.67
N TYR A 117 -15.15 3.18 2.75
CA TYR A 117 -16.03 2.99 1.61
C TYR A 117 -16.44 4.33 0.99
N ASP A 118 -16.89 5.29 1.81
CA ASP A 118 -17.27 6.61 1.32
C ASP A 118 -16.07 7.36 0.70
N MET A 119 -14.88 7.25 1.31
CA MET A 119 -13.65 7.84 0.77
C MET A 119 -13.28 7.25 -0.60
N GLU A 120 -13.39 5.93 -0.76
CA GLU A 120 -13.15 5.23 -2.03
C GLU A 120 -14.15 5.66 -3.10
N LYS A 121 -15.42 5.80 -2.75
CA LYS A 121 -16.47 6.30 -3.69
C LYS A 121 -16.26 7.76 -4.09
N VAL A 122 -15.84 8.59 -3.17
CA VAL A 122 -15.55 10.01 -3.47
C VAL A 122 -14.28 10.15 -4.30
N GLY A 123 -13.24 9.38 -4.03
CA GLY A 123 -11.94 9.50 -4.70
C GLY A 123 -11.27 10.86 -4.51
N ILE A 124 -10.16 11.09 -5.20
CA ILE A 124 -9.39 12.34 -5.16
C ILE A 124 -9.24 12.93 -6.56
N LEU A 125 -9.54 14.22 -6.71
CA LEU A 125 -9.46 14.91 -8.00
C LEU A 125 -8.01 15.13 -8.42
N VAL A 126 -7.70 14.85 -9.69
CA VAL A 126 -6.37 14.98 -10.29
C VAL A 126 -6.42 15.87 -11.53
N LYS A 127 -5.47 16.81 -11.61
CA LYS A 127 -5.26 17.60 -12.83
C LYS A 127 -4.49 16.78 -13.86
N LYS A 128 -5.20 16.14 -14.78
CA LYS A 128 -4.65 15.26 -15.82
C LYS A 128 -3.57 15.96 -16.65
N GLU A 129 -3.81 17.19 -17.07
CA GLU A 129 -2.86 17.98 -17.88
C GLU A 129 -1.57 18.26 -17.12
N ALA A 130 -1.67 18.58 -15.82
CA ALA A 130 -0.48 18.81 -14.98
C ALA A 130 0.32 17.52 -14.75
N LEU A 131 -0.38 16.38 -14.67
CA LEU A 131 0.27 15.06 -14.55
C LEU A 131 0.99 14.70 -15.84
N HIS A 132 0.38 14.95 -16.99
CA HIS A 132 1.00 14.74 -18.31
C HIS A 132 2.23 15.63 -18.51
N GLU A 133 2.14 16.94 -18.20
CA GLU A 133 3.31 17.84 -18.26
C GLU A 133 4.44 17.40 -17.34
N TYR A 134 4.11 16.90 -16.14
CA TYR A 134 5.08 16.35 -15.21
C TYR A 134 5.77 15.11 -15.80
N GLY A 135 5.01 14.19 -16.39
CA GLY A 135 5.53 12.99 -17.07
C GLY A 135 6.46 13.34 -18.24
N ALA A 136 6.12 14.37 -19.03
CA ALA A 136 6.93 14.85 -20.14
C ALA A 136 8.29 15.39 -19.64
N LYS A 137 8.31 16.23 -18.60
CA LYS A 137 9.55 16.75 -17.98
C LYS A 137 10.46 15.64 -17.44
N LEU A 138 9.85 14.61 -16.81
CA LEU A 138 10.62 13.44 -16.39
C LEU A 138 11.23 12.71 -17.58
N GLY A 139 10.45 12.55 -18.67
CA GLY A 139 10.89 11.89 -19.90
C GLY A 139 12.08 12.58 -20.56
N GLU A 140 12.06 13.91 -20.65
CA GLU A 140 13.17 14.72 -21.17
C GLU A 140 14.46 14.46 -20.36
N ARG A 141 14.38 14.57 -19.03
CA ARG A 141 15.54 14.36 -18.15
C ARG A 141 16.07 12.91 -18.18
N ILE A 142 15.16 11.92 -18.27
CA ILE A 142 15.52 10.51 -18.43
C ILE A 142 16.31 10.31 -19.73
N SER A 143 15.87 10.92 -20.84
CA SER A 143 16.56 10.79 -22.13
C SER A 143 17.93 11.44 -22.14
N GLU A 144 18.10 12.59 -21.48
CA GLU A 144 19.41 13.21 -21.27
C GLU A 144 20.36 12.28 -20.50
N LEU A 145 19.89 11.79 -19.35
CA LEU A 145 20.71 10.87 -18.52
C LEU A 145 21.06 9.59 -19.25
N GLU A 146 20.16 9.05 -20.05
CA GLU A 146 20.41 7.85 -20.84
C GLU A 146 21.54 8.08 -21.85
N ALA A 147 21.53 9.21 -22.55
CA ALA A 147 22.57 9.59 -23.48
C ALA A 147 23.93 9.76 -22.78
N ASP A 148 23.97 10.48 -21.66
CA ASP A 148 25.18 10.71 -20.87
C ASP A 148 25.77 9.39 -20.32
N ILE A 149 24.89 8.49 -19.84
CA ILE A 149 25.27 7.15 -19.33
C ILE A 149 25.90 6.32 -20.47
N TYR A 150 25.27 6.30 -21.65
CA TYR A 150 25.80 5.54 -22.81
C TYR A 150 27.11 6.11 -23.33
N GLU A 151 27.23 7.43 -23.40
CA GLU A 151 28.51 8.08 -23.78
C GLU A 151 29.61 7.66 -22.81
N ARG A 152 29.36 7.71 -21.51
CA ARG A 152 30.36 7.38 -20.50
C ARG A 152 30.68 5.88 -20.42
N ALA A 153 29.71 5.03 -20.66
CA ALA A 153 29.90 3.58 -20.73
C ALA A 153 30.58 3.12 -22.04
N GLY A 154 30.53 3.95 -23.06
CA GLY A 154 31.03 3.63 -24.40
C GLY A 154 30.16 2.72 -25.25
N GLU A 155 28.97 2.38 -24.77
CA GLU A 155 27.99 1.53 -25.45
C GLU A 155 26.56 1.68 -24.85
N SER A 156 25.56 1.31 -25.64
CA SER A 156 24.15 1.24 -25.18
C SER A 156 23.87 -0.09 -24.51
N PHE A 157 23.11 -0.07 -23.45
CA PHE A 157 22.66 -1.23 -22.68
C PHE A 157 21.38 -0.92 -21.92
N ASN A 158 20.69 -1.94 -21.39
CA ASN A 158 19.52 -1.70 -20.54
C ASN A 158 19.97 -1.32 -19.12
N ILE A 159 19.90 -0.02 -18.79
CA ILE A 159 20.29 0.55 -17.48
C ILE A 159 19.45 -0.04 -16.33
N ASN A 160 18.20 -0.43 -16.61
CA ASN A 160 17.32 -1.06 -15.64
C ASN A 160 17.58 -2.57 -15.45
N SER A 161 18.43 -3.18 -16.29
CA SER A 161 18.80 -4.58 -16.15
C SER A 161 19.97 -4.74 -15.15
N PRO A 162 19.77 -5.35 -13.97
CA PRO A 162 20.88 -5.56 -13.03
C PRO A 162 22.05 -6.35 -13.62
N LYS A 163 21.75 -7.28 -14.53
CA LYS A 163 22.74 -8.12 -15.18
C LYS A 163 23.63 -7.30 -16.13
N GLN A 164 23.02 -6.51 -17.04
CA GLN A 164 23.77 -5.71 -18.00
C GLN A 164 24.55 -4.59 -17.29
N LEU A 165 23.89 -3.89 -16.37
CA LEU A 165 24.56 -2.86 -15.58
C LEU A 165 25.75 -3.41 -14.77
N GLY A 166 25.60 -4.61 -14.18
CA GLY A 166 26.68 -5.26 -13.46
C GLY A 166 27.91 -5.54 -14.33
N VAL A 167 27.72 -5.97 -15.59
CA VAL A 167 28.79 -6.15 -16.56
C VAL A 167 29.50 -4.81 -16.87
N ILE A 168 28.72 -3.75 -17.12
CA ILE A 168 29.30 -2.42 -17.41
C ILE A 168 30.15 -1.93 -16.24
N LEU A 169 29.57 -1.84 -15.04
CA LEU A 169 30.27 -1.25 -13.89
C LEU A 169 31.43 -2.09 -13.39
N PHE A 170 31.29 -3.40 -13.30
CA PHE A 170 32.25 -4.25 -12.59
C PHE A 170 33.23 -4.98 -13.51
N GLU A 171 32.83 -5.28 -14.76
CA GLU A 171 33.73 -5.97 -15.70
C GLU A 171 34.42 -5.02 -16.67
N LYS A 172 33.68 -4.02 -17.21
CA LYS A 172 34.23 -3.07 -18.18
C LYS A 172 34.87 -1.84 -17.55
N MET A 173 34.19 -1.23 -16.58
CA MET A 173 34.72 -0.06 -15.87
C MET A 173 35.59 -0.42 -14.65
N HIS A 174 35.69 -1.71 -14.31
CA HIS A 174 36.54 -2.23 -13.23
C HIS A 174 36.28 -1.61 -11.85
N MET A 175 35.03 -1.22 -11.56
CA MET A 175 34.66 -0.69 -10.25
C MET A 175 34.75 -1.76 -9.17
N PRO A 176 35.03 -1.39 -7.90
CA PRO A 176 35.05 -2.34 -6.79
C PRO A 176 33.65 -2.92 -6.54
N TYR A 177 33.52 -4.24 -6.35
CA TYR A 177 32.26 -4.88 -6.02
C TYR A 177 32.30 -5.57 -4.66
N GLY A 178 31.24 -5.36 -3.84
CA GLY A 178 31.18 -5.94 -2.52
C GLY A 178 30.38 -7.25 -2.42
N LYS A 179 29.42 -7.48 -3.32
CA LYS A 179 28.53 -8.64 -3.24
C LYS A 179 28.18 -9.18 -4.63
N LYS A 180 28.44 -10.47 -4.80
CA LYS A 180 27.99 -11.25 -5.96
C LYS A 180 26.79 -12.10 -5.55
N THR A 181 25.72 -12.04 -6.32
CA THR A 181 24.51 -12.86 -6.11
C THR A 181 24.58 -14.13 -6.96
N LYS A 182 23.64 -15.07 -6.76
CA LYS A 182 23.55 -16.29 -7.62
C LYS A 182 23.37 -15.97 -9.12
N THR A 183 22.82 -14.79 -9.44
CA THR A 183 22.51 -14.34 -10.80
C THR A 183 23.46 -13.29 -11.36
N GLY A 184 24.52 -12.92 -10.63
CA GLY A 184 25.51 -11.93 -11.04
C GLY A 184 25.84 -10.90 -9.96
N TYR A 185 26.26 -9.71 -10.38
CA TYR A 185 26.58 -8.62 -9.47
C TYR A 185 25.32 -7.94 -8.92
N SER A 186 25.34 -7.57 -7.64
CA SER A 186 24.27 -6.74 -7.09
C SER A 186 24.44 -5.29 -7.55
N THR A 187 23.38 -4.72 -8.11
CA THR A 187 23.28 -3.30 -8.50
C THR A 187 22.12 -2.62 -7.76
N SER A 188 21.86 -3.05 -6.52
CA SER A 188 20.86 -2.39 -5.67
C SER A 188 21.27 -0.94 -5.36
N ALA A 189 20.29 -0.11 -5.00
CA ALA A 189 20.55 1.28 -4.63
C ALA A 189 21.62 1.38 -3.53
N GLU A 190 21.58 0.50 -2.52
CA GLU A 190 22.58 0.46 -1.44
C GLU A 190 24.00 0.20 -1.95
N VAL A 191 24.15 -0.68 -2.95
CA VAL A 191 25.46 -0.98 -3.56
C VAL A 191 25.93 0.21 -4.39
N LEU A 192 25.06 0.80 -5.20
CA LEU A 192 25.40 1.96 -6.02
C LEU A 192 25.73 3.20 -5.18
N GLU A 193 25.02 3.43 -4.07
CA GLU A 193 25.33 4.55 -3.16
C GLU A 193 26.75 4.45 -2.58
N LYS A 194 27.26 3.25 -2.31
CA LYS A 194 28.64 3.04 -1.86
C LYS A 194 29.68 3.35 -2.94
N LEU A 195 29.28 3.26 -4.21
CA LEU A 195 30.12 3.52 -5.37
C LEU A 195 29.97 4.96 -5.91
N ARG A 196 29.16 5.79 -5.28
CA ARG A 196 28.79 7.13 -5.77
C ARG A 196 29.99 8.03 -6.09
N PHE A 197 31.09 7.84 -5.37
CA PHE A 197 32.29 8.66 -5.52
C PHE A 197 33.35 8.01 -6.41
N GLU A 198 33.15 6.80 -6.91
CA GLU A 198 34.08 6.10 -7.78
C GLU A 198 34.07 6.66 -9.22
N ASP A 199 32.86 6.93 -9.73
CA ASP A 199 32.68 7.50 -11.07
C ASP A 199 31.33 8.21 -11.18
N PRO A 200 31.24 9.38 -11.85
CA PRO A 200 29.97 10.12 -12.04
C PRO A 200 28.84 9.31 -12.69
N ILE A 201 29.14 8.26 -13.46
CA ILE A 201 28.11 7.38 -14.05
C ILE A 201 27.20 6.77 -13.00
N VAL A 202 27.72 6.53 -11.79
CA VAL A 202 26.93 5.90 -10.71
C VAL A 202 25.83 6.84 -10.23
N GLU A 203 26.13 8.13 -10.10
CA GLU A 203 25.12 9.13 -9.72
C GLU A 203 24.08 9.29 -10.82
N MET A 204 24.49 9.32 -12.09
CA MET A 204 23.59 9.36 -13.25
C MET A 204 22.65 8.14 -13.27
N ILE A 205 23.16 6.94 -13.00
CA ILE A 205 22.37 5.72 -12.96
C ILE A 205 21.36 5.73 -11.78
N LEU A 206 21.77 6.21 -10.63
CA LEU A 206 20.89 6.37 -9.48
C LEU A 206 19.74 7.34 -9.81
N GLU A 207 20.05 8.50 -10.37
CA GLU A 207 19.07 9.49 -10.82
C GLU A 207 18.16 8.90 -11.90
N TYR A 208 18.71 8.28 -12.95
CA TYR A 208 17.97 7.65 -14.03
C TYR A 208 16.93 6.63 -13.51
N ARG A 209 17.36 5.69 -12.67
CA ARG A 209 16.47 4.67 -12.10
C ARG A 209 15.39 5.27 -11.23
N GLN A 210 15.70 6.31 -10.50
CA GLN A 210 14.79 7.03 -9.66
C GLN A 210 13.73 7.75 -10.48
N LEU A 211 14.13 8.49 -11.53
CA LEU A 211 13.21 9.19 -12.43
C LEU A 211 12.35 8.23 -13.25
N THR A 212 12.94 7.14 -13.74
CA THR A 212 12.20 6.10 -14.47
C THR A 212 11.12 5.49 -13.59
N LYS A 213 11.42 5.20 -12.32
CA LYS A 213 10.42 4.71 -11.36
C LYS A 213 9.34 5.75 -11.09
N LEU A 214 9.70 7.02 -10.90
CA LEU A 214 8.74 8.11 -10.71
C LEU A 214 7.80 8.23 -11.90
N LYS A 215 8.37 8.23 -13.12
CA LYS A 215 7.58 8.33 -14.34
C LYS A 215 6.64 7.16 -14.50
N SER A 216 7.14 5.93 -14.46
CA SER A 216 6.32 4.74 -14.71
C SER A 216 5.25 4.51 -13.64
N THR A 217 5.57 4.74 -12.35
CA THR A 217 4.65 4.44 -11.25
C THR A 217 3.66 5.58 -11.01
N TYR A 218 4.13 6.84 -11.06
CA TYR A 218 3.31 7.97 -10.60
C TYR A 218 2.84 8.87 -11.75
N ALA A 219 3.65 9.11 -12.79
CA ALA A 219 3.16 9.91 -13.91
C ALA A 219 2.25 9.06 -14.81
N ASP A 220 2.81 8.04 -15.45
CA ASP A 220 2.09 7.20 -16.40
C ASP A 220 1.07 6.28 -15.70
N GLY A 221 1.42 5.72 -14.52
CA GLY A 221 0.55 4.84 -13.74
C GLY A 221 -0.70 5.57 -13.25
N LEU A 222 -0.54 6.70 -12.53
CA LEU A 222 -1.70 7.44 -12.04
C LEU A 222 -2.57 8.03 -13.15
N GLU A 223 -1.98 8.37 -14.32
CA GLU A 223 -2.77 8.86 -15.45
C GLU A 223 -3.74 7.78 -15.96
N SER A 224 -3.32 6.51 -15.95
CA SER A 224 -4.18 5.38 -16.33
C SER A 224 -5.26 5.05 -15.30
N ASP A 225 -5.07 5.47 -14.04
CA ASP A 225 -6.00 5.21 -12.94
C ASP A 225 -7.04 6.32 -12.75
N ILE A 226 -6.99 7.39 -13.56
CA ILE A 226 -8.00 8.46 -13.53
C ILE A 226 -9.29 7.93 -14.17
N ASP A 227 -10.40 7.90 -13.41
CA ASP A 227 -11.72 7.63 -13.97
C ASP A 227 -12.14 8.81 -14.88
N GLU A 228 -12.39 8.51 -16.15
CA GLU A 228 -12.79 9.51 -17.16
C GLU A 228 -14.15 10.16 -16.87
N LYS A 229 -15.00 9.54 -16.01
CA LYS A 229 -16.33 10.05 -15.69
C LYS A 229 -16.30 11.26 -14.77
N ASP A 230 -15.36 11.27 -13.82
CA ASP A 230 -15.31 12.30 -12.76
C ASP A 230 -13.93 12.96 -12.61
N GLY A 231 -12.89 12.47 -13.31
CA GLY A 231 -11.54 12.99 -13.25
C GLY A 231 -10.81 12.67 -11.94
N ARG A 232 -11.24 11.64 -11.24
CA ARG A 232 -10.72 11.25 -9.92
C ARG A 232 -9.97 9.92 -9.95
N ILE A 233 -9.14 9.72 -8.97
CA ILE A 233 -8.54 8.43 -8.66
C ILE A 233 -9.25 7.85 -7.44
N HIS A 234 -9.69 6.60 -7.57
CA HIS A 234 -10.36 5.83 -6.54
C HIS A 234 -9.44 4.70 -6.09
N THR A 235 -8.70 4.93 -5.02
CA THR A 235 -7.86 3.88 -4.42
C THR A 235 -8.70 2.96 -3.53
N THR A 236 -8.20 1.77 -3.27
CA THR A 236 -8.77 0.86 -2.26
C THR A 236 -7.98 0.96 -0.96
N PHE A 237 -8.66 1.21 0.16
CA PHE A 237 -8.07 1.21 1.50
C PHE A 237 -8.31 -0.12 2.21
N ASN A 238 -7.25 -0.79 2.64
CA ASN A 238 -7.35 -2.08 3.31
C ASN A 238 -7.04 -1.94 4.81
N GLN A 239 -7.95 -2.44 5.65
CA GLN A 239 -7.79 -2.45 7.12
C GLN A 239 -7.06 -3.70 7.63
N ASN A 240 -7.06 -4.79 6.86
CA ASN A 240 -6.68 -6.15 7.29
C ASN A 240 -5.37 -6.69 6.70
N VAL A 241 -4.52 -5.81 6.14
CA VAL A 241 -3.27 -6.24 5.46
C VAL A 241 -2.04 -6.13 6.35
N THR A 242 -1.96 -5.08 7.17
CA THR A 242 -0.79 -4.85 8.01
C THR A 242 -0.94 -5.49 9.39
N ALA A 243 0.10 -6.11 9.93
CA ALA A 243 0.06 -6.67 11.28
C ALA A 243 0.01 -5.61 12.40
N THR A 244 0.13 -4.32 12.05
CA THR A 244 0.24 -3.20 12.99
C THR A 244 -1.04 -2.40 13.16
N GLY A 245 -2.12 -2.73 12.44
CA GLY A 245 -3.35 -1.94 12.41
C GLY A 245 -3.30 -0.70 11.51
N ARG A 246 -2.19 -0.46 10.78
CA ARG A 246 -2.13 0.61 9.79
C ARG A 246 -2.95 0.25 8.56
N LEU A 247 -3.59 1.25 7.96
CA LEU A 247 -4.22 1.09 6.65
C LEU A 247 -3.15 0.90 5.56
N SER A 248 -3.49 0.18 4.51
CA SER A 248 -2.73 0.19 3.26
C SER A 248 -3.62 0.68 2.11
N SER A 249 -2.99 1.21 1.06
CA SER A 249 -3.66 1.72 -0.14
C SER A 249 -3.18 0.92 -1.34
N THR A 250 -4.11 0.47 -2.18
CA THR A 250 -3.83 -0.32 -3.38
C THR A 250 -4.73 0.13 -4.53
N GLU A 251 -4.28 -0.09 -5.75
CA GLU A 251 -5.05 0.13 -6.99
C GLU A 251 -5.62 1.55 -7.14
N PRO A 252 -4.74 2.58 -7.17
CA PRO A 252 -3.29 2.61 -6.99
C PRO A 252 -2.85 2.82 -5.54
N ASN A 253 -1.57 2.52 -5.20
CA ASN A 253 -1.02 2.84 -3.90
C ASN A 253 -0.67 4.33 -3.79
N LEU A 254 -1.53 5.11 -3.15
CA LEU A 254 -1.33 6.56 -2.95
C LEU A 254 -0.49 6.90 -1.70
N GLN A 255 -0.22 5.94 -0.82
CA GLN A 255 0.59 6.17 0.39
C GLN A 255 2.09 6.26 0.11
N ASN A 256 2.55 5.76 -1.03
CA ASN A 256 3.97 5.71 -1.39
C ASN A 256 4.41 6.87 -2.29
N ILE A 257 3.62 7.92 -2.45
CA ILE A 257 3.97 9.11 -3.22
C ILE A 257 5.19 9.78 -2.58
N PRO A 258 6.33 9.95 -3.31
CA PRO A 258 7.55 10.46 -2.74
C PRO A 258 7.41 11.88 -2.18
N ILE A 259 8.06 12.14 -1.02
CA ILE A 259 8.04 13.44 -0.36
C ILE A 259 9.44 14.06 -0.23
N ARG A 260 10.49 13.24 -0.20
CA ARG A 260 11.86 13.70 0.09
C ARG A 260 12.52 14.42 -1.08
N MET A 261 12.21 13.99 -2.30
CA MET A 261 12.78 14.56 -3.51
C MET A 261 11.95 15.72 -4.02
N GLU A 262 12.61 16.73 -4.59
CA GLU A 262 11.91 17.88 -5.18
C GLU A 262 10.97 17.47 -6.31
N LEU A 263 11.44 16.62 -7.23
CA LEU A 263 10.61 16.09 -8.32
C LEU A 263 9.46 15.22 -7.78
N GLY A 264 9.71 14.40 -6.74
CA GLY A 264 8.65 13.63 -6.10
C GLY A 264 7.60 14.51 -5.42
N ARG A 265 7.98 15.64 -4.84
CA ARG A 265 7.04 16.62 -4.26
C ARG A 265 6.16 17.30 -5.31
N GLN A 266 6.64 17.46 -6.53
CA GLN A 266 5.85 18.07 -7.61
C GLN A 266 4.62 17.25 -7.99
N ILE A 267 4.69 15.92 -7.90
CA ILE A 267 3.53 15.08 -8.20
C ILE A 267 2.37 15.32 -7.23
N ARG A 268 2.64 15.72 -5.99
CA ARG A 268 1.57 16.03 -5.02
C ARG A 268 0.74 17.24 -5.44
N LYS A 269 1.27 18.14 -6.27
CA LYS A 269 0.57 19.32 -6.78
C LYS A 269 -0.50 19.02 -7.82
N VAL A 270 -0.49 17.80 -8.39
CA VAL A 270 -1.53 17.39 -9.34
C VAL A 270 -2.84 17.03 -8.64
N PHE A 271 -2.79 16.66 -7.34
CA PHE A 271 -3.96 16.44 -6.52
C PHE A 271 -4.52 17.77 -6.06
N VAL A 272 -5.79 17.99 -6.33
CA VAL A 272 -6.45 19.27 -6.04
C VAL A 272 -7.79 19.04 -5.35
N PRO A 273 -8.25 19.98 -4.49
CA PRO A 273 -9.61 19.92 -4.00
C PRO A 273 -10.58 20.29 -5.11
N GLN A 274 -11.80 19.80 -5.02
CA GLN A 274 -12.91 20.24 -5.88
C GLN A 274 -13.18 21.75 -5.66
N ASP A 275 -13.73 22.43 -6.65
CA ASP A 275 -14.09 23.83 -6.55
C ASP A 275 -15.02 24.09 -5.35
N GLY A 276 -14.65 25.09 -4.54
CA GLY A 276 -15.35 25.41 -3.30
C GLY A 276 -14.91 24.59 -2.08
N TYR A 277 -13.98 23.65 -2.24
CA TYR A 277 -13.39 22.83 -1.15
C TYR A 277 -11.94 23.20 -0.91
N VAL A 278 -11.42 22.79 0.24
CA VAL A 278 -10.01 22.93 0.61
C VAL A 278 -9.52 21.60 1.18
N PHE A 279 -8.23 21.33 1.05
CA PHE A 279 -7.62 20.25 1.82
C PHE A 279 -7.52 20.63 3.28
N LEU A 280 -7.95 19.74 4.17
CA LEU A 280 -7.69 19.79 5.59
C LEU A 280 -6.73 18.67 5.93
N ASP A 281 -5.55 19.03 6.45
CA ASP A 281 -4.56 18.08 6.96
C ASP A 281 -4.50 18.16 8.48
N ALA A 282 -4.67 17.01 9.13
CA ALA A 282 -4.58 16.88 10.58
C ALA A 282 -3.84 15.59 10.93
N ASP A 283 -2.71 15.72 11.59
CA ASP A 283 -1.85 14.59 11.97
C ASP A 283 -1.44 14.67 13.44
N TYR A 284 -1.29 13.51 14.06
CA TYR A 284 -0.76 13.40 15.41
C TYR A 284 0.75 13.53 15.41
N SER A 285 1.28 14.52 16.13
CA SER A 285 2.73 14.70 16.28
C SER A 285 3.34 13.53 17.08
N GLN A 286 4.13 12.68 16.40
CA GLN A 286 4.94 11.61 16.99
C GLN A 286 4.14 10.65 17.90
N ILE A 287 2.94 10.23 17.46
CA ILE A 287 2.01 9.47 18.30
C ILE A 287 2.62 8.17 18.83
N GLU A 288 3.38 7.44 18.00
CA GLU A 288 4.02 6.18 18.40
C GLU A 288 5.01 6.36 19.54
N LEU A 289 5.82 7.43 19.50
CA LEU A 289 6.78 7.72 20.57
C LEU A 289 6.08 8.21 21.84
N ARG A 290 4.94 8.91 21.72
CA ARG A 290 4.11 9.27 22.88
C ARG A 290 3.49 8.07 23.55
N VAL A 291 3.00 7.12 22.76
CA VAL A 291 2.49 5.83 23.25
C VAL A 291 3.63 5.04 23.91
N LEU A 292 4.81 5.01 23.29
CA LEU A 292 5.99 4.35 23.86
C LEU A 292 6.38 4.97 25.22
N ALA A 293 6.43 6.29 25.32
CA ALA A 293 6.70 7.01 26.57
C ALA A 293 5.70 6.64 27.68
N HIS A 294 4.41 6.56 27.32
CA HIS A 294 3.36 6.14 28.24
C HIS A 294 3.51 4.68 28.70
N MET A 295 3.78 3.76 27.76
CA MET A 295 3.90 2.32 28.07
C MET A 295 5.18 1.95 28.81
N SER A 296 6.28 2.65 28.55
CA SER A 296 7.58 2.42 29.20
C SER A 296 7.69 3.13 30.54
N GLU A 297 6.83 4.12 30.80
CA GLU A 297 6.92 5.03 31.95
C GLU A 297 8.29 5.72 32.06
N ASP A 298 8.99 5.88 30.91
CA ASP A 298 10.29 6.56 30.87
C ASP A 298 10.15 8.05 31.17
N GLU A 299 10.70 8.47 32.30
CA GLU A 299 10.58 9.83 32.80
C GLU A 299 11.21 10.85 31.84
N THR A 300 12.31 10.51 31.17
CA THR A 300 13.00 11.40 30.22
C THR A 300 12.15 11.67 28.99
N LEU A 301 11.54 10.61 28.42
CA LEU A 301 10.62 10.75 27.29
C LEU A 301 9.35 11.53 27.69
N ILE A 302 8.78 11.21 28.84
CA ILE A 302 7.56 11.89 29.33
C ILE A 302 7.82 13.37 29.55
N GLU A 303 8.95 13.75 30.16
CA GLU A 303 9.30 15.13 30.44
C GLU A 303 9.59 15.91 29.15
N ALA A 304 10.33 15.30 28.21
CA ALA A 304 10.58 15.88 26.89
C ALA A 304 9.26 16.24 26.16
N TYR A 305 8.24 15.36 26.24
CA TYR A 305 6.94 15.66 25.64
C TYR A 305 6.13 16.72 26.40
N ARG A 306 6.24 16.78 27.73
CA ARG A 306 5.59 17.84 28.52
C ARG A 306 6.19 19.23 28.22
N GLU A 307 7.48 19.27 27.96
CA GLU A 307 8.20 20.49 27.59
C GLU A 307 8.16 20.82 26.10
N ASN A 308 7.45 20.04 25.28
CA ASN A 308 7.45 20.14 23.81
C ASN A 308 8.86 20.12 23.19
N ALA A 309 9.79 19.41 23.82
CA ALA A 309 11.14 19.23 23.29
C ALA A 309 11.14 18.31 22.05
N ASP A 310 12.06 18.59 21.12
CA ASP A 310 12.31 17.71 19.98
C ASP A 310 13.11 16.48 20.43
N ILE A 311 12.43 15.34 20.58
CA ILE A 311 13.04 14.09 21.06
C ILE A 311 14.15 13.61 20.14
N HIS A 312 14.03 13.80 18.82
CA HIS A 312 15.08 13.41 17.89
C HIS A 312 16.34 14.22 18.11
N ARG A 313 16.20 15.52 18.37
CA ARG A 313 17.31 16.40 18.72
C ARG A 313 17.92 16.04 20.07
N THR A 314 17.07 15.75 21.05
CA THR A 314 17.52 15.36 22.40
C THR A 314 18.30 14.04 22.34
N THR A 315 17.78 13.04 21.62
CA THR A 315 18.46 11.75 21.46
C THR A 315 19.77 11.89 20.68
N ALA A 316 19.77 12.68 19.59
CA ALA A 316 20.98 12.91 18.79
C ALA A 316 22.07 13.68 19.57
N ALA A 317 21.71 14.43 20.60
CA ALA A 317 22.67 15.13 21.46
C ALA A 317 23.25 14.21 22.56
N LEU A 318 22.65 13.05 22.81
CA LEU A 318 23.11 12.06 23.81
C LEU A 318 23.98 10.95 23.20
N VAL A 319 24.04 10.85 21.86
CA VAL A 319 24.80 9.88 21.08
C VAL A 319 25.99 10.57 20.39
#